data_67e0c790701cde4a2e20e301c1401050
#
_entry.id   67e0c790701cde4a2e20e301c1401050
#
_cell.length_a   1.000
_cell.length_b   1.000
_cell.length_c   1.000
_cell.angle_alpha   90.00
_cell.angle_beta   90.00
_cell.angle_gamma   90.00
#
_symmetry.space_group_name_H-M   'P 1'
#
loop_
_entity.id
_entity.type
_entity.pdbx_description
1 polymer ?
#
loop_
_entity_poly.entity_id
_entity_poly.type
_entity_poly.pdbx_seq_one_letter_code
_entity_poly.pdbx_strand_id
1 'polypeptide(L)'
;MTRTAAWVLLLNVVIQGNAAAQVRSADPAKRGIALTEFPRIVRLADNVYGYEEIRQPGFTTVSLFVVGRNGVLVADGQGSPAATKTMLEKIRTVSTLPVRWYVVGSDHGDHTAGNSELPKDIRFIVHPTSRAQLVTDSTTAATSGRSGQPPRVVIVPPVAMSSDKETIDLGGITVDVLFLGRAHTGGDLMVYLPREKILFMSEAYLNRVFPAMRSAYPDDWAQVIDRALAMDVTRYVPGHGFIEEPDVSREELIQFRHALVAVTAEAKRLHGLGLSQEDAVKAANWGPYKDWFLADQQAAIAIRRVYDQLEGRIR
;
A
#
# COMPACT_ATOMS: atom_id res chain seq x y z
N MET A 1 -57.78 51.39 -19.69
CA MET A 1 -56.29 51.28 -19.68
C MET A 1 -55.90 50.04 -18.89
N THR A 2 -55.81 48.92 -19.51
CA THR A 2 -55.49 47.62 -18.92
C THR A 2 -54.01 47.28 -19.21
N ARG A 3 -53.14 47.20 -18.16
CA ARG A 3 -51.73 46.82 -18.27
C ARG A 3 -51.63 45.29 -18.13
N THR A 4 -51.26 44.64 -19.20
CA THR A 4 -50.88 43.21 -19.22
C THR A 4 -49.45 43.05 -18.75
N ALA A 5 -49.23 42.35 -17.63
CA ALA A 5 -47.92 41.98 -17.13
C ALA A 5 -47.49 40.64 -17.77
N ALA A 6 -46.40 40.69 -18.56
CA ALA A 6 -45.77 39.49 -19.12
C ALA A 6 -44.80 38.89 -18.08
N TRP A 7 -45.03 37.63 -17.70
CA TRP A 7 -44.11 36.85 -16.87
C TRP A 7 -43.12 36.15 -17.82
N VAL A 8 -41.83 36.48 -17.68
CA VAL A 8 -40.73 35.76 -18.34
C VAL A 8 -40.30 34.62 -17.43
N LEU A 9 -40.62 33.40 -17.84
CA LEU A 9 -40.06 32.19 -17.22
C LEU A 9 -38.61 32.01 -17.66
N LEU A 10 -37.66 32.22 -16.74
CA LEU A 10 -36.27 31.82 -16.92
C LEU A 10 -36.15 30.31 -16.67
N LEU A 11 -36.00 29.55 -17.75
CA LEU A 11 -35.66 28.13 -17.69
C LEU A 11 -34.17 27.99 -17.30
N ASN A 12 -33.89 27.64 -16.04
CA ASN A 12 -32.55 27.22 -15.64
C ASN A 12 -32.30 25.81 -16.19
N VAL A 13 -31.58 25.70 -17.30
CA VAL A 13 -31.04 24.42 -17.77
C VAL A 13 -29.87 24.06 -16.88
N VAL A 14 -30.08 23.18 -15.91
CA VAL A 14 -29.01 22.53 -15.17
C VAL A 14 -28.37 21.52 -16.12
N ILE A 15 -27.24 21.89 -16.73
CA ILE A 15 -26.38 20.94 -17.45
C ILE A 15 -25.76 20.05 -16.36
N GLN A 16 -26.38 18.90 -16.11
CA GLN A 16 -25.72 17.81 -15.40
C GLN A 16 -24.61 17.28 -16.32
N GLY A 17 -23.42 17.80 -16.13
CA GLY A 17 -22.23 17.20 -16.73
C GLY A 17 -22.12 15.77 -16.20
N ASN A 18 -22.30 14.78 -17.08
CA ASN A 18 -21.90 13.41 -16.80
C ASN A 18 -20.39 13.44 -16.51
N ALA A 19 -20.00 13.47 -15.23
CA ALA A 19 -18.65 13.15 -14.85
C ALA A 19 -18.41 11.70 -15.32
N ALA A 20 -17.67 11.52 -16.40
CA ALA A 20 -17.25 10.20 -16.84
C ALA A 20 -16.62 9.51 -15.62
N ALA A 21 -17.12 8.32 -15.28
CA ALA A 21 -16.58 7.57 -14.15
C ALA A 21 -15.07 7.45 -14.31
N GLN A 22 -14.32 7.92 -13.32
CA GLN A 22 -12.86 7.89 -13.37
C GLN A 22 -12.38 6.46 -13.58
N VAL A 23 -11.51 6.25 -14.56
CA VAL A 23 -10.92 4.92 -14.81
C VAL A 23 -10.15 4.45 -13.59
N ARG A 24 -10.49 3.29 -13.07
CA ARG A 24 -9.82 2.66 -11.92
C ARG A 24 -8.61 1.86 -12.40
N SER A 25 -7.41 2.34 -12.14
CA SER A 25 -6.14 1.72 -12.55
C SER A 25 -5.02 2.15 -11.61
N ALA A 26 -3.98 1.35 -11.45
CA ALA A 26 -2.73 1.77 -10.82
C ALA A 26 -1.81 2.54 -11.78
N ASP A 27 -2.15 2.58 -13.07
CA ASP A 27 -1.43 3.34 -14.09
C ASP A 27 -1.92 4.80 -14.10
N PRO A 28 -1.06 5.79 -13.77
CA PRO A 28 -1.44 7.20 -13.77
C PRO A 28 -1.88 7.68 -15.16
N ALA A 29 -1.28 7.18 -16.24
CA ALA A 29 -1.65 7.58 -17.59
C ALA A 29 -3.10 7.18 -17.93
N LYS A 30 -3.52 5.99 -17.52
CA LYS A 30 -4.92 5.53 -17.69
C LYS A 30 -5.92 6.35 -16.88
N ARG A 31 -5.46 7.00 -15.81
CA ARG A 31 -6.27 7.93 -15.00
C ARG A 31 -6.25 9.37 -15.51
N GLY A 32 -5.43 9.67 -16.50
CA GLY A 32 -5.21 11.04 -16.97
C GLY A 32 -4.42 11.91 -16.00
N ILE A 33 -3.61 11.30 -15.11
CA ILE A 33 -2.78 12.01 -14.14
C ILE A 33 -1.37 12.15 -14.72
N ALA A 34 -0.86 13.39 -14.76
CA ALA A 34 0.49 13.64 -15.26
C ALA A 34 1.54 13.22 -14.25
N LEU A 35 2.65 12.62 -14.71
CA LEU A 35 3.75 12.22 -13.82
C LEU A 35 4.38 13.40 -13.08
N THR A 36 4.25 14.61 -13.61
CA THR A 36 4.71 15.87 -12.98
C THR A 36 3.91 16.27 -11.74
N GLU A 37 2.77 15.65 -11.49
CA GLU A 37 1.98 15.85 -10.28
C GLU A 37 2.59 15.14 -9.06
N PHE A 38 3.54 14.23 -9.28
CA PHE A 38 4.21 13.48 -8.21
C PHE A 38 5.59 14.05 -7.89
N PRO A 39 6.07 13.89 -6.64
CA PRO A 39 5.34 13.34 -5.50
C PRO A 39 4.27 14.30 -4.98
N ARG A 40 3.17 13.75 -4.48
CA ARG A 40 2.06 14.54 -3.96
C ARG A 40 1.59 14.10 -2.57
N ILE A 41 1.02 15.04 -1.82
CA ILE A 41 0.37 14.80 -0.54
C ILE A 41 -1.14 14.79 -0.75
N VAL A 42 -1.80 13.76 -0.25
CA VAL A 42 -3.26 13.62 -0.24
C VAL A 42 -3.74 13.79 1.19
N ARG A 43 -4.56 14.81 1.46
CA ARG A 43 -5.16 14.99 2.79
C ARG A 43 -6.28 13.96 2.97
N LEU A 44 -6.19 13.16 4.04
CA LEU A 44 -7.15 12.11 4.35
C LEU A 44 -8.15 12.55 5.42
N ALA A 45 -7.66 13.29 6.41
CA ALA A 45 -8.43 13.93 7.49
C ALA A 45 -7.60 15.09 8.06
N ASP A 46 -8.09 15.73 9.13
CA ASP A 46 -7.30 16.71 9.86
C ASP A 46 -6.04 16.06 10.43
N ASN A 47 -4.87 16.59 10.04
CA ASN A 47 -3.56 16.09 10.46
C ASN A 47 -3.21 14.65 10.02
N VAL A 48 -3.96 14.06 9.08
CA VAL A 48 -3.71 12.73 8.52
C VAL A 48 -3.55 12.84 7.02
N TYR A 49 -2.44 12.33 6.49
CA TYR A 49 -2.04 12.51 5.10
C TYR A 49 -1.48 11.23 4.50
N GLY A 50 -1.81 10.99 3.24
CA GLY A 50 -1.09 10.06 2.39
C GLY A 50 -0.03 10.78 1.58
N TYR A 51 1.04 10.08 1.24
CA TYR A 51 2.08 10.53 0.33
C TYR A 51 2.19 9.52 -0.81
N GLU A 52 2.08 9.99 -2.05
CA GLU A 52 2.17 9.17 -3.25
C GLU A 52 3.40 9.58 -4.05
N GLU A 53 4.30 8.62 -4.30
CA GLU A 53 5.53 8.79 -5.09
C GLU A 53 5.54 7.78 -6.23
N ILE A 54 5.82 8.21 -7.46
CA ILE A 54 5.97 7.31 -8.60
C ILE A 54 7.34 6.61 -8.52
N ARG A 55 7.28 5.28 -8.57
CA ARG A 55 8.47 4.42 -8.69
C ARG A 55 8.46 3.67 -10.04
N GLN A 56 9.60 3.12 -10.42
CA GLN A 56 9.65 2.19 -11.54
C GLN A 56 8.90 0.88 -11.20
N PRO A 57 8.14 0.31 -12.13
CA PRO A 57 7.99 0.68 -13.55
C PRO A 57 6.86 1.69 -13.86
N GLY A 58 6.42 2.54 -12.93
CA GLY A 58 5.50 3.63 -13.25
C GLY A 58 4.19 3.60 -12.46
N PHE A 59 4.20 3.06 -11.22
CA PHE A 59 3.09 3.12 -10.29
C PHE A 59 3.55 3.67 -8.93
N THR A 60 2.62 3.98 -8.04
CA THR A 60 2.94 4.64 -6.78
C THR A 60 3.46 3.69 -5.71
N THR A 61 4.41 4.15 -4.87
CA THR A 61 4.54 3.71 -3.48
C THR A 61 3.83 4.73 -2.61
N VAL A 62 3.00 4.26 -1.70
CA VAL A 62 2.20 5.09 -0.80
C VAL A 62 2.75 4.99 0.62
N SER A 63 2.94 6.15 1.26
CA SER A 63 3.24 6.25 2.68
C SER A 63 2.11 6.99 3.40
N LEU A 64 1.94 6.73 4.69
CA LEU A 64 1.06 7.51 5.57
C LEU A 64 1.89 8.39 6.49
N PHE A 65 1.45 9.63 6.76
CA PHE A 65 1.97 10.36 7.90
C PHE A 65 0.87 11.07 8.69
N VAL A 66 1.07 11.13 10.00
CA VAL A 66 0.13 11.69 10.97
C VAL A 66 0.83 12.70 11.84
N VAL A 67 0.26 13.90 11.93
CA VAL A 67 0.83 15.04 12.68
C VAL A 67 0.10 15.20 14.00
N GLY A 68 0.72 14.80 15.12
CA GLY A 68 0.23 15.09 16.46
C GLY A 68 0.99 16.24 17.12
N ARG A 69 0.57 16.67 18.30
CA ARG A 69 1.28 17.73 19.05
C ARG A 69 2.69 17.32 19.50
N ASN A 70 2.92 16.01 19.69
CA ASN A 70 4.19 15.48 20.18
C ASN A 70 5.20 15.15 19.07
N GLY A 71 4.81 15.28 17.79
CA GLY A 71 5.63 14.94 16.64
C GLY A 71 4.84 14.27 15.52
N VAL A 72 5.56 13.82 14.50
CA VAL A 72 4.99 13.15 13.32
C VAL A 72 5.28 11.65 13.39
N LEU A 73 4.26 10.83 13.09
CA LEU A 73 4.40 9.42 12.78
C LEU A 73 4.40 9.26 11.26
N VAL A 74 5.32 8.44 10.75
CA VAL A 74 5.37 8.02 9.35
C VAL A 74 5.20 6.50 9.29
N ALA A 75 4.38 6.00 8.38
CA ALA A 75 4.29 4.59 8.05
C ALA A 75 4.72 4.39 6.60
N ASP A 76 5.69 3.52 6.43
CA ASP A 76 6.49 3.24 5.25
C ASP A 76 7.33 4.43 4.74
N GLY A 77 8.54 4.11 4.35
CA GLY A 77 9.43 4.98 3.60
C GLY A 77 9.26 4.78 2.10
N GLN A 78 10.33 5.05 1.37
CA GLN A 78 10.37 4.96 -0.07
C GLN A 78 11.50 4.05 -0.54
N GLY A 79 11.48 3.70 -1.81
CA GLY A 79 12.40 2.75 -2.44
C GLY A 79 13.86 3.20 -2.61
N SER A 80 14.21 4.40 -2.13
CA SER A 80 15.58 4.89 -2.15
C SER A 80 15.81 6.00 -1.11
N PRO A 81 17.08 6.27 -0.72
CA PRO A 81 17.42 7.41 0.11
C PRO A 81 16.92 8.74 -0.47
N ALA A 82 17.11 8.97 -1.77
CA ALA A 82 16.68 10.20 -2.42
C ALA A 82 15.16 10.41 -2.34
N ALA A 83 14.36 9.35 -2.62
CA ALA A 83 12.90 9.42 -2.54
C ALA A 83 12.42 9.62 -1.09
N THR A 84 13.01 8.93 -0.11
CA THR A 84 12.67 9.14 1.32
C THR A 84 13.05 10.54 1.79
N LYS A 85 14.19 11.07 1.36
CA LYS A 85 14.56 12.47 1.64
C LYS A 85 13.54 13.45 1.08
N THR A 86 13.12 13.27 -0.17
CA THR A 86 12.06 14.10 -0.80
C THR A 86 10.75 14.00 -0.01
N MET A 87 10.36 12.80 0.42
CA MET A 87 9.18 12.61 1.26
C MET A 87 9.29 13.41 2.57
N LEU A 88 10.43 13.34 3.27
CA LEU A 88 10.64 14.07 4.52
C LEU A 88 10.62 15.60 4.29
N GLU A 89 11.15 16.07 3.17
CA GLU A 89 11.07 17.47 2.78
C GLU A 89 9.61 17.90 2.50
N LYS A 90 8.83 17.07 1.83
CA LYS A 90 7.39 17.31 1.60
C LYS A 90 6.61 17.32 2.93
N ILE A 91 6.89 16.41 3.86
CA ILE A 91 6.28 16.40 5.20
C ILE A 91 6.55 17.73 5.93
N ARG A 92 7.76 18.28 5.80
CA ARG A 92 8.12 19.58 6.40
C ARG A 92 7.32 20.76 5.85
N THR A 93 6.75 20.67 4.65
CA THR A 93 5.85 21.71 4.13
C THR A 93 4.48 21.69 4.83
N VAL A 94 4.13 20.58 5.49
CA VAL A 94 2.88 20.43 6.25
C VAL A 94 3.10 20.68 7.75
N SER A 95 4.23 20.20 8.30
CA SER A 95 4.54 20.33 9.72
C SER A 95 6.05 20.47 9.96
N THR A 96 6.42 21.41 10.82
CA THR A 96 7.80 21.58 11.27
C THR A 96 8.17 20.70 12.47
N LEU A 97 7.20 19.94 13.00
CA LEU A 97 7.44 19.02 14.11
C LEU A 97 8.36 17.86 13.67
N PRO A 98 9.19 17.31 14.58
CA PRO A 98 10.08 16.22 14.24
C PRO A 98 9.31 14.91 13.95
N VAL A 99 9.81 14.12 13.00
CA VAL A 99 9.37 12.73 12.82
C VAL A 99 9.95 11.90 13.96
N ARG A 100 9.10 11.35 14.80
CA ARG A 100 9.48 10.61 16.02
C ARG A 100 9.18 9.13 15.97
N TRP A 101 8.19 8.73 15.17
CA TRP A 101 7.76 7.33 15.04
C TRP A 101 7.78 6.92 13.58
N TYR A 102 8.26 5.71 13.35
CA TYR A 102 8.26 5.10 12.03
C TYR A 102 7.76 3.67 12.11
N VAL A 103 6.68 3.40 11.39
CA VAL A 103 6.09 2.05 11.27
C VAL A 103 6.62 1.41 10.01
N VAL A 104 7.21 0.23 10.13
CA VAL A 104 7.55 -0.64 9.00
C VAL A 104 6.29 -1.43 8.66
N GLY A 105 5.51 -0.95 7.72
CA GLY A 105 4.31 -1.61 7.24
C GLY A 105 4.64 -2.84 6.41
N SER A 106 5.68 -2.73 5.54
CA SER A 106 6.28 -3.85 4.83
C SER A 106 7.81 -3.82 4.94
N ASP A 107 8.45 -4.98 5.01
CA ASP A 107 9.92 -5.09 5.01
C ASP A 107 10.54 -5.01 3.61
N HIS A 108 9.75 -4.96 2.56
CA HIS A 108 10.24 -4.85 1.20
C HIS A 108 11.01 -3.56 0.95
N GLY A 109 11.96 -3.66 0.03
CA GLY A 109 12.91 -2.59 -0.22
C GLY A 109 12.30 -1.30 -0.76
N ASP A 110 11.17 -1.34 -1.43
CA ASP A 110 10.47 -0.17 -1.92
C ASP A 110 9.74 0.62 -0.82
N HIS A 111 9.65 0.04 0.39
CA HIS A 111 9.15 0.69 1.61
C HIS A 111 10.26 0.98 2.63
N THR A 112 11.45 0.38 2.48
CA THR A 112 12.50 0.46 3.50
C THR A 112 13.88 0.90 3.01
N ALA A 113 14.13 0.89 1.69
CA ALA A 113 15.48 1.16 1.17
C ALA A 113 15.99 2.59 1.43
N GLY A 114 15.09 3.52 1.70
CA GLY A 114 15.42 4.89 2.06
C GLY A 114 15.51 5.17 3.55
N ASN A 115 15.39 4.16 4.42
CA ASN A 115 15.33 4.34 5.88
C ASN A 115 16.61 4.94 6.49
N SER A 116 17.73 4.96 5.76
CA SER A 116 18.96 5.67 6.18
C SER A 116 18.77 7.20 6.31
N GLU A 117 17.75 7.76 5.69
CA GLU A 117 17.43 9.19 5.75
C GLU A 117 16.56 9.57 6.96
N LEU A 118 16.01 8.58 7.67
CA LEU A 118 15.19 8.83 8.86
C LEU A 118 16.04 9.42 10.01
N PRO A 119 15.44 10.22 10.92
CA PRO A 119 16.13 10.70 12.11
C PRO A 119 16.75 9.56 12.92
N LYS A 120 17.95 9.79 13.46
CA LYS A 120 18.70 8.74 14.22
C LYS A 120 18.02 8.31 15.52
N ASP A 121 17.24 9.20 16.12
CA ASP A 121 16.51 9.02 17.37
C ASP A 121 15.05 8.58 17.15
N ILE A 122 14.70 8.20 15.90
CA ILE A 122 13.36 7.76 15.58
C ILE A 122 13.02 6.43 16.28
N ARG A 123 11.80 6.34 16.80
CA ARG A 123 11.27 5.10 17.33
C ARG A 123 10.68 4.25 16.20
N PHE A 124 11.30 3.12 15.94
CA PHE A 124 10.76 2.13 15.01
C PHE A 124 9.68 1.26 15.66
N ILE A 125 8.64 0.98 14.89
CA ILE A 125 7.63 -0.04 15.17
C ILE A 125 7.68 -1.05 14.03
N VAL A 126 8.01 -2.29 14.34
CA VAL A 126 8.22 -3.35 13.35
C VAL A 126 7.77 -4.69 13.91
N HIS A 127 7.14 -5.52 13.08
CA HIS A 127 6.80 -6.90 13.44
C HIS A 127 8.08 -7.77 13.58
N PRO A 128 8.13 -8.75 14.51
CA PRO A 128 9.31 -9.62 14.67
C PRO A 128 9.76 -10.30 13.38
N THR A 129 8.81 -10.80 12.55
CA THR A 129 9.13 -11.45 11.28
C THR A 129 9.77 -10.47 10.28
N SER A 130 9.20 -9.29 10.11
CA SER A 130 9.78 -8.25 9.24
C SER A 130 11.15 -7.79 9.74
N ARG A 131 11.35 -7.68 11.06
CA ARG A 131 12.67 -7.39 11.61
C ARG A 131 13.69 -8.49 11.28
N ALA A 132 13.30 -9.75 11.39
CA ALA A 132 14.17 -10.88 11.03
C ALA A 132 14.54 -10.88 9.55
N GLN A 133 13.58 -10.52 8.67
CA GLN A 133 13.84 -10.37 7.24
C GLN A 133 14.82 -9.23 6.96
N LEU A 134 14.66 -8.07 7.62
CA LEU A 134 15.60 -6.94 7.49
C LEU A 134 17.02 -7.30 7.97
N VAL A 135 17.18 -8.14 9.00
CA VAL A 135 18.50 -8.68 9.40
C VAL A 135 19.11 -9.51 8.28
N THR A 136 18.32 -10.41 7.68
CA THR A 136 18.76 -11.25 6.54
C THR A 136 19.16 -10.39 5.35
N ASP A 137 18.34 -9.39 5.00
CA ASP A 137 18.60 -8.47 3.90
C ASP A 137 19.85 -7.62 4.14
N SER A 138 20.08 -7.17 5.36
CA SER A 138 21.29 -6.43 5.75
C SER A 138 22.56 -7.27 5.53
N THR A 139 22.54 -8.54 5.93
CA THR A 139 23.65 -9.47 5.73
C THR A 139 23.93 -9.74 4.25
N THR A 140 22.85 -9.96 3.49
CA THR A 140 22.94 -10.21 2.04
C THR A 140 23.43 -8.98 1.29
N ALA A 141 22.95 -7.78 1.64
CA ALA A 141 23.38 -6.53 1.03
C ALA A 141 24.88 -6.25 1.26
N ALA A 142 25.38 -6.59 2.44
CA ALA A 142 26.82 -6.44 2.76
C ALA A 142 27.72 -7.35 1.92
N THR A 143 27.20 -8.51 1.47
CA THR A 143 27.97 -9.52 0.70
C THR A 143 27.77 -9.43 -0.82
N SER A 144 26.67 -8.82 -1.28
CA SER A 144 26.25 -8.82 -2.70
C SER A 144 26.55 -7.52 -3.44
N GLY A 145 27.53 -6.73 -2.99
CA GLY A 145 27.94 -5.48 -3.66
C GLY A 145 28.16 -5.69 -5.16
N ARG A 146 27.28 -5.12 -6.00
CA ARG A 146 27.50 -5.08 -7.46
C ARG A 146 28.68 -4.18 -7.74
N SER A 147 29.62 -4.67 -8.57
CA SER A 147 30.79 -3.88 -9.00
C SER A 147 30.36 -2.48 -9.48
N GLY A 148 30.85 -1.44 -8.79
CA GLY A 148 30.62 -0.05 -9.15
C GLY A 148 29.41 0.65 -8.50
N GLN A 149 28.61 -0.02 -7.66
CA GLN A 149 27.56 0.62 -6.86
C GLN A 149 27.85 0.47 -5.37
N PRO A 150 27.60 1.52 -4.54
CA PRO A 150 27.75 1.38 -3.10
C PRO A 150 26.77 0.30 -2.58
N PRO A 151 27.17 -0.47 -1.55
CA PRO A 151 26.27 -1.44 -0.91
C PRO A 151 24.99 -0.76 -0.45
N ARG A 152 23.87 -1.43 -0.65
CA ARG A 152 22.58 -0.96 -0.11
C ARG A 152 22.65 -0.97 1.41
N VAL A 153 22.34 0.14 2.05
CA VAL A 153 22.21 0.22 3.50
C VAL A 153 20.81 -0.23 3.89
N VAL A 154 20.72 -1.31 4.65
CA VAL A 154 19.47 -1.78 5.26
C VAL A 154 19.47 -1.40 6.73
N ILE A 155 18.53 -0.56 7.14
CA ILE A 155 18.35 -0.21 8.55
C ILE A 155 17.55 -1.29 9.25
N VAL A 156 18.18 -1.91 10.26
CA VAL A 156 17.53 -2.93 11.10
C VAL A 156 17.05 -2.25 12.39
N PRO A 157 15.73 -2.20 12.64
CA PRO A 157 15.19 -1.67 13.89
C PRO A 157 15.77 -2.43 15.11
N PRO A 158 16.12 -1.72 16.21
CA PRO A 158 16.76 -2.36 17.36
C PRO A 158 15.83 -3.35 18.09
N VAL A 159 14.54 -3.03 18.17
CA VAL A 159 13.52 -3.80 18.89
C VAL A 159 12.30 -4.00 18.00
N ALA A 160 11.68 -5.17 18.10
CA ALA A 160 10.38 -5.46 17.48
C ALA A 160 9.24 -5.28 18.49
N MET A 161 8.00 -5.19 17.96
CA MET A 161 6.78 -5.25 18.77
C MET A 161 6.74 -6.56 19.57
N SER A 162 6.15 -6.49 20.76
CA SER A 162 5.94 -7.64 21.65
C SER A 162 4.51 -8.20 21.61
N SER A 163 3.61 -7.57 20.86
CA SER A 163 2.20 -7.95 20.72
C SER A 163 1.69 -7.57 19.35
N ASP A 164 0.56 -8.12 18.94
CA ASP A 164 -0.08 -7.85 17.64
C ASP A 164 -0.71 -6.46 17.54
N LYS A 165 -0.69 -5.70 18.62
CA LYS A 165 -1.19 -4.32 18.68
C LYS A 165 -0.28 -3.45 19.53
N GLU A 166 0.01 -2.24 19.03
CA GLU A 166 0.63 -1.17 19.78
C GLU A 166 -0.16 0.14 19.58
N THR A 167 -0.53 0.80 20.68
CA THR A 167 -1.23 2.08 20.64
C THR A 167 -0.26 3.23 20.94
N ILE A 168 -0.27 4.25 20.10
CA ILE A 168 0.61 5.42 20.19
C ILE A 168 -0.24 6.68 20.32
N ASP A 169 -0.02 7.47 21.36
CA ASP A 169 -0.59 8.80 21.51
C ASP A 169 0.40 9.85 20.94
N LEU A 170 0.00 10.47 19.85
CA LEU A 170 0.77 11.54 19.19
C LEU A 170 0.51 12.93 19.81
N GLY A 171 -0.21 12.99 20.92
CA GLY A 171 -0.63 14.25 21.53
C GLY A 171 -1.92 14.80 20.91
N GLY A 172 -3.02 14.06 21.12
CA GLY A 172 -4.37 14.40 20.66
C GLY A 172 -4.87 13.61 19.46
N ILE A 173 -4.01 12.78 18.87
CA ILE A 173 -4.37 11.77 17.89
C ILE A 173 -3.82 10.43 18.37
N THR A 174 -4.69 9.44 18.50
CA THR A 174 -4.33 8.08 18.85
C THR A 174 -4.22 7.24 17.59
N VAL A 175 -3.16 6.48 17.48
CA VAL A 175 -2.88 5.57 16.37
C VAL A 175 -2.71 4.17 16.93
N ASP A 176 -3.39 3.19 16.36
CA ASP A 176 -3.19 1.77 16.61
C ASP A 176 -2.36 1.16 15.47
N VAL A 177 -1.21 0.60 15.80
CA VAL A 177 -0.41 -0.22 14.88
C VAL A 177 -0.80 -1.67 15.09
N LEU A 178 -1.23 -2.36 14.03
CA LEU A 178 -1.88 -3.67 14.10
C LEU A 178 -1.16 -4.68 13.21
N PHE A 179 -0.96 -5.90 13.73
CA PHE A 179 -0.69 -7.08 12.93
C PHE A 179 -2.00 -7.88 12.79
N LEU A 180 -2.56 -7.90 11.61
CA LEU A 180 -3.81 -8.65 11.33
C LEU A 180 -3.57 -10.06 10.80
N GLY A 181 -2.32 -10.49 10.68
CA GLY A 181 -1.91 -11.79 10.15
C GLY A 181 -0.93 -11.67 8.98
N ARG A 182 -0.41 -12.80 8.52
CA ARG A 182 0.50 -12.88 7.38
C ARG A 182 -0.25 -12.54 6.09
N ALA A 183 0.33 -11.69 5.24
CA ALA A 183 -0.31 -11.22 4.01
C ALA A 183 0.68 -11.18 2.85
N HIS A 184 1.12 -9.99 2.43
CA HIS A 184 2.11 -9.79 1.38
C HIS A 184 3.51 -10.22 1.82
N THR A 185 3.76 -10.06 3.13
CA THR A 185 4.91 -10.62 3.85
C THR A 185 4.44 -11.37 5.10
N GLY A 186 5.38 -11.90 5.89
CA GLY A 186 5.05 -12.54 7.17
C GLY A 186 4.86 -11.56 8.33
N GLY A 187 5.01 -10.25 8.12
CA GLY A 187 5.02 -9.26 9.19
C GLY A 187 4.45 -7.90 8.79
N ASP A 188 3.50 -7.86 7.85
CA ASP A 188 2.87 -6.60 7.43
C ASP A 188 2.12 -5.94 8.58
N LEU A 189 2.49 -4.68 8.89
CA LEU A 189 1.81 -3.87 9.89
C LEU A 189 0.87 -2.87 9.24
N MET A 190 -0.27 -2.65 9.87
CA MET A 190 -1.28 -1.68 9.45
C MET A 190 -1.36 -0.55 10.47
N VAL A 191 -1.71 0.65 10.00
CA VAL A 191 -1.88 1.82 10.86
C VAL A 191 -3.34 2.24 10.85
N TYR A 192 -4.01 2.08 11.98
CA TYR A 192 -5.41 2.40 12.18
C TYR A 192 -5.58 3.68 12.99
N LEU A 193 -6.40 4.59 12.50
CA LEU A 193 -6.83 5.80 13.20
C LEU A 193 -8.31 5.63 13.59
N PRO A 194 -8.60 5.24 14.84
CA PRO A 194 -9.96 4.86 15.23
C PRO A 194 -10.98 6.00 15.13
N ARG A 195 -10.57 7.22 15.45
CA ARG A 195 -11.43 8.40 15.40
C ARG A 195 -11.74 8.82 13.97
N GLU A 196 -10.75 8.80 13.10
CA GLU A 196 -10.84 9.18 11.69
C GLU A 196 -11.39 8.04 10.82
N LYS A 197 -11.44 6.81 11.37
CA LYS A 197 -11.86 5.57 10.69
C LYS A 197 -11.04 5.30 9.42
N ILE A 198 -9.74 5.57 9.47
CA ILE A 198 -8.78 5.36 8.38
C ILE A 198 -7.89 4.17 8.72
N LEU A 199 -7.69 3.27 7.78
CA LEU A 199 -6.76 2.16 7.86
C LEU A 199 -5.76 2.22 6.70
N PHE A 200 -4.49 2.50 7.01
CA PHE A 200 -3.37 2.28 6.08
C PHE A 200 -2.94 0.83 6.17
N MET A 201 -2.91 0.14 5.04
CA MET A 201 -2.68 -1.30 4.99
C MET A 201 -1.32 -1.70 4.42
N SER A 202 -0.49 -0.72 4.03
CA SER A 202 0.78 -1.00 3.38
C SER A 202 0.61 -1.98 2.21
N GLU A 203 1.53 -2.92 2.00
CA GLU A 203 1.45 -3.89 0.91
C GLU A 203 0.39 -5.01 1.13
N ALA A 204 -0.27 -5.05 2.29
CA ALA A 204 -1.44 -5.92 2.43
C ALA A 204 -2.62 -5.48 1.55
N TYR A 205 -2.58 -4.25 0.99
CA TYR A 205 -3.51 -3.76 0.00
C TYR A 205 -2.79 -3.11 -1.19
N LEU A 206 -3.00 -3.66 -2.39
CA LEU A 206 -2.43 -3.20 -3.65
C LEU A 206 -3.58 -2.76 -4.57
N ASN A 207 -3.87 -1.44 -4.61
CA ASN A 207 -5.02 -0.94 -5.37
C ASN A 207 -4.77 -1.04 -6.88
N ARG A 208 -5.53 -1.92 -7.56
CA ARG A 208 -5.45 -2.17 -9.01
C ARG A 208 -4.08 -2.63 -9.52
N VAL A 209 -3.23 -3.13 -8.62
CA VAL A 209 -2.01 -3.86 -8.95
C VAL A 209 -2.30 -5.36 -8.85
N PHE A 210 -1.85 -6.15 -9.82
CA PHE A 210 -1.98 -7.61 -9.79
C PHE A 210 -1.30 -8.15 -8.52
N PRO A 211 -1.91 -9.13 -7.81
CA PRO A 211 -1.37 -9.63 -6.56
C PRO A 211 0.11 -10.03 -6.66
N ALA A 212 0.98 -9.25 -6.03
CA ALA A 212 2.43 -9.48 -6.04
C ALA A 212 2.77 -10.46 -4.90
N MET A 213 3.10 -11.71 -5.26
CA MET A 213 3.14 -12.82 -4.29
C MET A 213 4.54 -13.30 -3.91
N ARG A 214 5.60 -12.58 -4.26
CA ARG A 214 6.99 -13.06 -4.05
C ARG A 214 7.28 -13.58 -2.63
N SER A 215 6.78 -12.89 -1.62
CA SER A 215 6.97 -13.22 -0.20
C SER A 215 5.65 -13.55 0.50
N ALA A 216 4.54 -13.61 -0.25
CA ALA A 216 3.19 -13.66 0.29
C ALA A 216 2.83 -15.01 0.93
N TYR A 217 1.77 -14.95 1.72
CA TYR A 217 1.05 -16.09 2.28
C TYR A 217 -0.37 -16.10 1.67
N PRO A 218 -0.55 -16.65 0.46
CA PRO A 218 -1.77 -16.44 -0.34
C PRO A 218 -3.07 -16.78 0.37
N ASP A 219 -3.12 -17.88 1.15
CA ASP A 219 -4.32 -18.30 1.86
C ASP A 219 -4.62 -17.43 3.10
N ASP A 220 -3.58 -16.96 3.79
CA ASP A 220 -3.74 -16.10 4.97
C ASP A 220 -4.10 -14.67 4.56
N TRP A 221 -3.59 -14.21 3.43
CA TRP A 221 -3.73 -12.82 2.98
C TRP A 221 -5.20 -12.43 2.76
N ALA A 222 -6.00 -13.30 2.13
CA ALA A 222 -7.42 -13.02 1.97
C ALA A 222 -8.15 -12.86 3.32
N GLN A 223 -7.77 -13.64 4.33
CA GLN A 223 -8.33 -13.54 5.69
C GLN A 223 -7.92 -12.23 6.39
N VAL A 224 -6.70 -11.73 6.13
CA VAL A 224 -6.25 -10.41 6.63
C VAL A 224 -7.12 -9.30 6.07
N ILE A 225 -7.46 -9.35 4.78
CA ILE A 225 -8.37 -8.38 4.17
C ILE A 225 -9.78 -8.50 4.78
N ASP A 226 -10.27 -9.72 5.04
CA ASP A 226 -11.57 -9.93 5.68
C ASP A 226 -11.61 -9.32 7.09
N ARG A 227 -10.53 -9.49 7.88
CA ARG A 227 -10.40 -8.86 9.21
C ARG A 227 -10.40 -7.34 9.11
N ALA A 228 -9.67 -6.77 8.14
CA ALA A 228 -9.66 -5.34 7.89
C ALA A 228 -11.06 -4.82 7.50
N LEU A 229 -11.79 -5.54 6.63
CA LEU A 229 -13.14 -5.19 6.21
C LEU A 229 -14.19 -5.29 7.34
N ALA A 230 -13.93 -6.09 8.38
CA ALA A 230 -14.78 -6.20 9.56
C ALA A 230 -14.58 -5.08 10.59
N MET A 231 -13.50 -4.27 10.46
CA MET A 231 -13.23 -3.13 11.33
C MET A 231 -14.16 -1.93 10.99
N ASP A 232 -14.30 -1.01 11.95
CA ASP A 232 -15.02 0.27 11.74
C ASP A 232 -14.13 1.25 10.95
N VAL A 233 -14.00 1.00 9.64
CA VAL A 233 -13.16 1.76 8.71
C VAL A 233 -14.02 2.31 7.57
N THR A 234 -13.86 3.60 7.30
CA THR A 234 -14.50 4.28 6.16
C THR A 234 -13.54 4.53 5.00
N ARG A 235 -12.23 4.58 5.26
CA ARG A 235 -11.22 4.79 4.21
C ARG A 235 -10.05 3.82 4.36
N TYR A 236 -9.82 3.02 3.34
CA TYR A 236 -8.68 2.10 3.24
C TYR A 236 -7.59 2.71 2.35
N VAL A 237 -6.35 2.72 2.84
CA VAL A 237 -5.21 3.32 2.14
C VAL A 237 -4.23 2.22 1.75
N PRO A 238 -3.91 2.06 0.46
CA PRO A 238 -3.02 1.02 -0.04
C PRO A 238 -1.54 1.36 0.17
N GLY A 239 -0.66 0.35 0.03
CA GLY A 239 0.79 0.56 -0.12
C GLY A 239 1.20 0.87 -1.55
N HIS A 240 0.40 0.42 -2.53
CA HIS A 240 0.59 0.70 -3.95
C HIS A 240 -0.74 0.96 -4.66
N GLY A 241 -0.66 1.65 -5.79
CA GLY A 241 -1.80 2.18 -6.50
C GLY A 241 -2.18 3.55 -5.97
N PHE A 242 -3.44 3.94 -6.10
CA PHE A 242 -3.88 5.27 -5.70
C PHE A 242 -4.73 5.24 -4.44
N ILE A 243 -4.62 6.28 -3.64
CA ILE A 243 -5.51 6.54 -2.52
C ILE A 243 -6.87 6.96 -3.10
N GLU A 244 -7.91 6.20 -2.77
CA GLU A 244 -9.27 6.47 -3.22
C GLU A 244 -10.07 7.28 -2.19
N GLU A 245 -11.14 7.92 -2.65
CA GLU A 245 -12.08 8.58 -1.75
C GLU A 245 -12.85 7.58 -0.88
N PRO A 246 -13.36 7.99 0.29
CA PRO A 246 -13.97 7.07 1.25
C PRO A 246 -15.11 6.22 0.68
N ASP A 247 -15.95 6.81 -0.17
CA ASP A 247 -17.11 6.16 -0.81
C ASP A 247 -16.71 5.03 -1.77
N VAL A 248 -15.45 5.01 -2.23
CA VAL A 248 -14.93 4.05 -3.20
C VAL A 248 -13.90 3.11 -2.59
N SER A 249 -13.16 3.55 -1.58
CA SER A 249 -11.98 2.84 -1.06
C SER A 249 -12.30 1.44 -0.55
N ARG A 250 -13.49 1.23 0.05
CA ARG A 250 -13.95 -0.09 0.51
C ARG A 250 -14.22 -1.04 -0.66
N GLU A 251 -14.87 -0.56 -1.72
CA GLU A 251 -15.13 -1.38 -2.91
C GLU A 251 -13.83 -1.77 -3.60
N GLU A 252 -12.87 -0.85 -3.71
CA GLU A 252 -11.56 -1.14 -4.30
C GLU A 252 -10.77 -2.17 -3.49
N LEU A 253 -10.85 -2.16 -2.16
CA LEU A 253 -10.28 -3.21 -1.31
C LEU A 253 -10.97 -4.56 -1.55
N ILE A 254 -12.30 -4.58 -1.68
CA ILE A 254 -13.06 -5.79 -2.02
C ILE A 254 -12.64 -6.33 -3.41
N GLN A 255 -12.45 -5.45 -4.40
CA GLN A 255 -11.97 -5.84 -5.72
C GLN A 255 -10.57 -6.43 -5.67
N PHE A 256 -9.66 -5.88 -4.84
CA PHE A 256 -8.35 -6.47 -4.64
C PHE A 256 -8.44 -7.85 -3.97
N ARG A 257 -9.30 -8.01 -2.96
CA ARG A 257 -9.57 -9.31 -2.35
C ARG A 257 -10.07 -10.34 -3.39
N HIS A 258 -10.99 -9.94 -4.26
CA HIS A 258 -11.48 -10.83 -5.33
C HIS A 258 -10.36 -11.24 -6.28
N ALA A 259 -9.48 -10.31 -6.66
CA ALA A 259 -8.32 -10.60 -7.49
C ALA A 259 -7.40 -11.62 -6.82
N LEU A 260 -7.07 -11.39 -5.54
CA LEU A 260 -6.21 -12.29 -4.76
C LEU A 260 -6.78 -13.71 -4.68
N VAL A 261 -8.08 -13.84 -4.38
CA VAL A 261 -8.77 -15.14 -4.31
C VAL A 261 -8.80 -15.81 -5.68
N ALA A 262 -9.13 -15.09 -6.74
CA ALA A 262 -9.19 -15.64 -8.09
C ALA A 262 -7.82 -16.11 -8.60
N VAL A 263 -6.78 -15.30 -8.40
CA VAL A 263 -5.39 -15.65 -8.78
C VAL A 263 -4.92 -16.89 -8.01
N THR A 264 -5.17 -16.94 -6.71
CA THR A 264 -4.82 -18.08 -5.87
C THR A 264 -5.58 -19.35 -6.30
N ALA A 265 -6.89 -19.23 -6.57
CA ALA A 265 -7.72 -20.35 -7.00
C ALA A 265 -7.29 -20.91 -8.37
N GLU A 266 -6.95 -20.04 -9.32
CA GLU A 266 -6.47 -20.47 -10.64
C GLU A 266 -5.13 -21.21 -10.53
N ALA A 267 -4.17 -20.69 -9.74
CA ALA A 267 -2.92 -21.38 -9.51
C ALA A 267 -3.12 -22.75 -8.84
N LYS A 268 -4.02 -22.86 -7.84
CA LYS A 268 -4.39 -24.15 -7.21
C LYS A 268 -5.03 -25.12 -8.20
N ARG A 269 -5.91 -24.62 -9.07
CA ARG A 269 -6.54 -25.45 -10.12
C ARG A 269 -5.51 -26.05 -11.06
N LEU A 270 -4.55 -25.24 -11.51
CA LEU A 270 -3.48 -25.70 -12.43
C LEU A 270 -2.55 -26.71 -11.75
N HIS A 271 -2.21 -26.51 -10.48
CA HIS A 271 -1.47 -27.48 -9.68
C HIS A 271 -2.25 -28.83 -9.57
N GLY A 272 -3.55 -28.75 -9.27
CA GLY A 272 -4.41 -29.93 -9.17
C GLY A 272 -4.57 -30.72 -10.48
N LEU A 273 -4.31 -30.08 -11.64
CA LEU A 273 -4.20 -30.74 -12.95
C LEU A 273 -2.84 -31.38 -13.19
N GLY A 274 -1.91 -31.27 -12.26
CA GLY A 274 -0.54 -31.81 -12.38
C GLY A 274 0.35 -31.04 -13.33
N LEU A 275 0.03 -29.79 -13.68
CA LEU A 275 0.86 -28.97 -14.57
C LEU A 275 2.14 -28.52 -13.85
N SER A 276 3.25 -28.53 -14.59
CA SER A 276 4.47 -27.88 -14.14
C SER A 276 4.23 -26.37 -13.93
N GLN A 277 5.07 -25.70 -13.14
CA GLN A 277 4.99 -24.23 -12.98
C GLN A 277 5.07 -23.50 -14.34
N GLU A 278 5.93 -23.98 -15.24
CA GLU A 278 6.10 -23.40 -16.56
C GLU A 278 4.84 -23.55 -17.44
N ASP A 279 4.24 -24.75 -17.47
CA ASP A 279 3.03 -24.98 -18.25
C ASP A 279 1.82 -24.28 -17.62
N ALA A 280 1.77 -24.19 -16.30
CA ALA A 280 0.74 -23.45 -15.59
C ALA A 280 0.76 -21.95 -15.94
N VAL A 281 1.94 -21.31 -16.05
CA VAL A 281 2.05 -19.92 -16.50
C VAL A 281 1.46 -19.72 -17.89
N LYS A 282 1.67 -20.67 -18.80
CA LYS A 282 1.13 -20.62 -20.19
C LYS A 282 -0.38 -20.86 -20.24
N ALA A 283 -0.89 -21.72 -19.35
CA ALA A 283 -2.28 -22.15 -19.33
C ALA A 283 -3.21 -21.29 -18.45
N ALA A 284 -2.63 -20.39 -17.64
CA ALA A 284 -3.36 -19.62 -16.67
C ALA A 284 -4.37 -18.64 -17.30
N ASN A 285 -5.57 -18.60 -16.73
CA ASN A 285 -6.61 -17.66 -17.10
C ASN A 285 -6.90 -16.71 -15.91
N TRP A 286 -6.40 -15.49 -16.00
CA TRP A 286 -6.55 -14.48 -14.96
C TRP A 286 -7.86 -13.70 -15.05
N GLY A 287 -8.74 -14.02 -16.01
CA GLY A 287 -10.01 -13.33 -16.21
C GLY A 287 -9.83 -11.81 -16.35
N PRO A 288 -10.62 -10.99 -15.63
CA PRO A 288 -10.52 -9.53 -15.72
C PRO A 288 -9.24 -8.96 -15.10
N TYR A 289 -8.47 -9.74 -14.35
CA TYR A 289 -7.27 -9.28 -13.66
C TYR A 289 -6.02 -9.29 -14.54
N LYS A 290 -6.08 -9.91 -15.74
CA LYS A 290 -4.98 -9.92 -16.72
C LYS A 290 -4.54 -8.51 -17.15
N ASP A 291 -5.45 -7.53 -17.07
CA ASP A 291 -5.22 -6.14 -17.46
C ASP A 291 -4.84 -5.23 -16.28
N TRP A 292 -4.71 -5.79 -15.07
CA TRP A 292 -4.25 -5.07 -13.90
C TRP A 292 -2.75 -4.79 -14.02
N PHE A 293 -2.31 -3.71 -13.38
CA PHE A 293 -0.91 -3.29 -13.45
C PHE A 293 0.02 -4.42 -12.96
N LEU A 294 1.11 -4.66 -13.67
CA LEU A 294 2.09 -5.73 -13.43
C LEU A 294 1.58 -7.17 -13.64
N ALA A 295 0.43 -7.43 -14.21
CA ALA A 295 -0.06 -8.80 -14.39
C ALA A 295 0.96 -9.71 -15.11
N ASP A 296 1.55 -9.25 -16.22
CA ASP A 296 2.54 -10.01 -16.97
C ASP A 296 3.80 -10.36 -16.15
N GLN A 297 4.20 -9.48 -15.23
CA GLN A 297 5.38 -9.68 -14.39
C GLN A 297 5.10 -10.54 -13.17
N GLN A 298 3.91 -10.43 -12.58
CA GLN A 298 3.56 -11.07 -11.31
C GLN A 298 2.90 -12.44 -11.49
N ALA A 299 2.34 -12.75 -12.66
CA ALA A 299 1.63 -14.00 -12.92
C ALA A 299 2.48 -15.25 -12.64
N ALA A 300 3.69 -15.32 -13.16
CA ALA A 300 4.61 -16.43 -12.94
C ALA A 300 5.04 -16.53 -11.46
N ILE A 301 5.19 -15.38 -10.78
CA ILE A 301 5.55 -15.31 -9.36
C ILE A 301 4.39 -15.85 -8.50
N ALA A 302 3.15 -15.48 -8.84
CA ALA A 302 1.96 -15.96 -8.14
C ALA A 302 1.80 -17.49 -8.26
N ILE A 303 1.95 -18.06 -9.45
CA ILE A 303 1.92 -19.52 -9.64
C ILE A 303 2.98 -20.20 -8.78
N ARG A 304 4.23 -19.75 -8.89
CA ARG A 304 5.33 -20.33 -8.09
C ARG A 304 5.02 -20.30 -6.60
N ARG A 305 4.57 -19.15 -6.10
CA ARG A 305 4.31 -18.98 -4.67
C ARG A 305 3.19 -19.86 -4.15
N VAL A 306 2.09 -19.99 -4.91
CA VAL A 306 0.99 -20.89 -4.55
C VAL A 306 1.42 -22.35 -4.60
N TYR A 307 2.21 -22.75 -5.61
CA TYR A 307 2.77 -24.11 -5.69
C TYR A 307 3.68 -24.40 -4.50
N ASP A 308 4.57 -23.44 -4.14
CA ASP A 308 5.45 -23.58 -2.97
C ASP A 308 4.65 -23.77 -1.67
N GLN A 309 3.50 -23.10 -1.54
CA GLN A 309 2.62 -23.28 -0.40
C GLN A 309 1.96 -24.66 -0.40
N LEU A 310 1.42 -25.12 -1.54
CA LEU A 310 0.77 -26.43 -1.66
C LEU A 310 1.73 -27.60 -1.41
N GLU A 311 2.99 -27.43 -1.79
CA GLU A 311 4.05 -28.42 -1.62
C GLU A 311 4.79 -28.29 -0.28
N GLY A 312 4.32 -27.42 0.63
CA GLY A 312 4.86 -27.28 1.99
C GLY A 312 6.22 -26.62 2.08
N ARG A 313 6.67 -25.93 1.01
CA ARG A 313 7.94 -25.18 1.00
C ARG A 313 7.86 -23.86 1.75
N ILE A 314 6.66 -23.33 1.94
CA ILE A 314 6.39 -22.17 2.81
C ILE A 314 5.37 -22.55 3.88
N ARG A 315 5.61 -22.11 5.12
CA ARG A 315 4.81 -22.47 6.31
C ARG A 315 4.27 -21.23 7.01
#